data_83edf3440801c577fa22455ead73512b
#
_entry.id   83edf3440801c577fa22455ead73512b
#
_cell.length_a   1.000
_cell.length_b   1.000
_cell.length_c   1.000
_cell.angle_alpha   90.00
_cell.angle_beta   90.00
_cell.angle_gamma   90.00
#
_symmetry.space_group_name_H-M   'P 1'
#
loop_
_entity.id
_entity.type
_entity.pdbx_description
1 polymer ?
#
loop_
_entity_poly.entity_id
_entity_poly.type
_entity_poly.pdbx_seq_one_letter_code
_entity_poly.pdbx_strand_id
1 'polypeptide(L)'
;SDVYKRQVPIVGSAKDALTGLIDELKNRNLGKNQAEISEWNKQISDWRDAHGLNHSLLELGAQNGKILPQQVIQSLYKETNGEAFITSDVGQHQMFAAQYYHFDKPRQWINSGGLGTMGFGLPSAMGVQLAFPESIVACVTGEGSIQMCIQELSTCLQYGLPIKIINLNNAALGMVKQWQDMQ
;
A
#
# COMPACT_ATOMS: atom_id res chain seq x y z
N SER A 1 12.12 -21.37 -18.66
CA SER A 1 12.14 -21.33 -17.21
C SER A 1 10.78 -21.74 -16.67
N ASP A 2 10.75 -22.26 -15.48
CA ASP A 2 9.50 -22.75 -14.84
C ASP A 2 8.47 -21.66 -14.58
N VAL A 3 8.86 -20.40 -14.65
CA VAL A 3 7.94 -19.26 -14.51
C VAL A 3 6.79 -19.33 -15.52
N TYR A 4 7.01 -19.90 -16.69
CA TYR A 4 6.01 -19.98 -17.75
C TYR A 4 5.38 -21.36 -17.89
N LYS A 5 5.89 -22.36 -17.17
CA LYS A 5 5.30 -23.70 -17.14
C LYS A 5 4.32 -23.78 -15.97
N ARG A 6 3.07 -24.00 -16.27
CA ARG A 6 2.01 -24.17 -15.28
C ARG A 6 1.57 -25.62 -15.26
N GLN A 7 1.34 -26.15 -14.09
CA GLN A 7 0.82 -27.50 -13.90
C GLN A 7 -0.58 -27.62 -14.48
N VAL A 8 -1.41 -26.60 -14.27
CA VAL A 8 -2.78 -26.52 -14.82
C VAL A 8 -2.98 -25.11 -15.39
N PRO A 9 -2.74 -24.90 -16.70
CA PRO A 9 -2.95 -23.60 -17.31
C PRO A 9 -4.47 -23.37 -17.50
N ILE A 10 -4.93 -22.20 -17.09
CA ILE A 10 -6.30 -21.74 -17.36
C ILE A 10 -6.20 -20.47 -18.19
N VAL A 11 -6.55 -20.58 -19.47
CA VAL A 11 -6.51 -19.46 -20.42
C VAL A 11 -7.88 -18.80 -20.47
N GLY A 12 -7.95 -17.52 -20.09
CA GLY A 12 -9.20 -16.77 -20.09
C GLY A 12 -9.15 -15.52 -19.20
N SER A 13 -10.29 -14.91 -19.02
CA SER A 13 -10.45 -13.82 -18.08
C SER A 13 -10.27 -14.31 -16.64
N ALA A 14 -9.50 -13.57 -15.82
CA ALA A 14 -9.32 -13.91 -14.42
C ALA A 14 -10.68 -13.98 -13.68
N LYS A 15 -11.63 -13.12 -14.02
CA LYS A 15 -12.97 -13.15 -13.43
C LYS A 15 -13.70 -14.46 -13.72
N ASP A 16 -13.69 -14.89 -14.97
CA ASP A 16 -14.40 -16.11 -15.38
C ASP A 16 -13.73 -17.35 -14.79
N ALA A 17 -12.40 -17.40 -14.81
CA ALA A 17 -11.62 -18.47 -14.19
C ALA A 17 -11.89 -18.58 -12.69
N LEU A 18 -11.88 -17.46 -11.97
CA LEU A 18 -12.16 -17.44 -10.52
C LEU A 18 -13.62 -17.81 -10.24
N THR A 19 -14.58 -17.37 -11.04
CA THR A 19 -15.98 -17.75 -10.88
C THR A 19 -16.16 -19.25 -11.06
N GLY A 20 -15.59 -19.83 -12.12
CA GLY A 20 -15.64 -21.27 -12.33
C GLY A 20 -14.96 -22.09 -11.22
N LEU A 21 -13.81 -21.63 -10.72
CA LEU A 21 -13.14 -22.26 -9.58
C LEU A 21 -13.98 -22.19 -8.30
N ILE A 22 -14.62 -21.07 -8.01
CA ILE A 22 -15.50 -20.92 -6.84
C ILE A 22 -16.69 -21.88 -6.94
N ASP A 23 -17.33 -21.96 -8.09
CA ASP A 23 -18.47 -22.84 -8.30
C ASP A 23 -18.08 -24.32 -8.17
N GLU A 24 -16.93 -24.70 -8.72
CA GLU A 24 -16.42 -26.07 -8.56
C GLU A 24 -16.08 -26.39 -7.09
N LEU A 25 -15.47 -25.44 -6.36
CA LEU A 25 -15.15 -25.61 -4.94
C LEU A 25 -16.41 -25.73 -4.06
N LYS A 26 -17.49 -24.99 -4.38
CA LYS A 26 -18.78 -25.11 -3.68
C LYS A 26 -19.42 -26.48 -3.87
N ASN A 27 -19.24 -27.08 -5.06
CA ASN A 27 -19.77 -28.37 -5.38
C ASN A 27 -18.96 -29.54 -4.76
N ARG A 28 -17.74 -29.27 -4.32
CA ARG A 28 -16.87 -30.23 -3.62
C ARG A 28 -17.02 -30.09 -2.11
N ASN A 29 -17.28 -31.18 -1.43
CA ASN A 29 -17.31 -31.15 0.04
C ASN A 29 -15.88 -31.10 0.59
N LEU A 30 -15.33 -29.86 0.71
CA LEU A 30 -13.97 -29.60 1.19
C LEU A 30 -13.85 -29.54 2.72
N GLY A 31 -14.93 -29.78 3.45
CA GLY A 31 -14.98 -29.66 4.91
C GLY A 31 -14.11 -30.65 5.71
N LYS A 32 -13.39 -31.54 5.03
CA LYS A 32 -12.62 -32.58 5.71
C LYS A 32 -11.27 -32.13 6.30
N ASN A 33 -10.76 -30.95 5.92
CA ASN A 33 -9.43 -30.47 6.34
C ASN A 33 -9.47 -29.20 7.22
N GLN A 34 -10.58 -28.96 7.91
CA GLN A 34 -10.72 -27.76 8.73
C GLN A 34 -9.63 -27.67 9.84
N ALA A 35 -9.26 -28.82 10.41
CA ALA A 35 -8.21 -28.87 11.44
C ALA A 35 -6.83 -28.50 10.89
N GLU A 36 -6.46 -29.05 9.73
CA GLU A 36 -5.18 -28.76 9.06
C GLU A 36 -5.10 -27.30 8.62
N ILE A 37 -6.21 -26.75 8.10
CA ILE A 37 -6.29 -25.33 7.73
C ILE A 37 -6.14 -24.43 8.97
N SER A 38 -6.76 -24.82 10.09
CA SER A 38 -6.65 -24.06 11.35
C SER A 38 -5.24 -24.08 11.90
N GLU A 39 -4.56 -25.22 11.85
CA GLU A 39 -3.15 -25.35 12.26
C GLU A 39 -2.23 -24.49 11.37
N TRP A 40 -2.43 -24.56 10.04
CA TRP A 40 -1.68 -23.75 9.10
C TRP A 40 -1.89 -22.24 9.32
N ASN A 41 -3.14 -21.81 9.51
CA ASN A 41 -3.45 -20.43 9.80
C ASN A 41 -2.84 -19.95 11.13
N LYS A 42 -2.82 -20.84 12.15
CA LYS A 42 -2.15 -20.56 13.41
C LYS A 42 -0.65 -20.37 13.19
N GLN A 43 0.00 -21.24 12.43
CA GLN A 43 1.42 -21.10 12.12
C GLN A 43 1.74 -19.80 11.39
N ILE A 44 0.90 -19.39 10.43
CA ILE A 44 1.04 -18.09 9.76
C ILE A 44 0.89 -16.92 10.76
N SER A 45 -0.07 -17.02 11.68
CA SER A 45 -0.25 -16.01 12.73
C SER A 45 0.97 -15.92 13.64
N ASP A 46 1.47 -17.05 14.11
CA ASP A 46 2.66 -17.12 14.96
C ASP A 46 3.90 -16.49 14.26
N TRP A 47 4.07 -16.73 12.96
CA TRP A 47 5.13 -16.09 12.18
C TRP A 47 4.94 -14.58 12.03
N ARG A 48 3.71 -14.12 11.82
CA ARG A 48 3.40 -12.68 11.76
C ARG A 48 3.66 -12.00 13.09
N ASP A 49 3.33 -12.65 14.20
CA ASP A 49 3.55 -12.12 15.54
C ASP A 49 5.04 -12.07 15.88
N ALA A 50 5.82 -13.08 15.47
CA ALA A 50 7.24 -13.15 15.73
C ALA A 50 8.11 -12.25 14.83
N HIS A 51 7.73 -12.12 13.55
CA HIS A 51 8.57 -11.52 12.50
C HIS A 51 7.83 -10.50 11.61
N GLY A 52 6.55 -10.32 11.83
CA GLY A 52 5.71 -9.45 11.01
C GLY A 52 5.88 -7.96 11.32
N LEU A 53 5.27 -7.16 10.47
CA LEU A 53 5.26 -5.70 10.56
C LEU A 53 4.04 -5.18 11.37
N ASN A 54 3.35 -6.07 12.09
CA ASN A 54 2.08 -5.77 12.76
C ASN A 54 2.23 -5.06 14.11
N HIS A 55 3.46 -4.81 14.57
CA HIS A 55 3.68 -4.12 15.83
C HIS A 55 3.22 -2.66 15.75
N SER A 56 2.39 -2.25 16.71
CA SER A 56 2.07 -0.83 16.86
C SER A 56 3.34 -0.09 17.28
N LEU A 57 3.74 0.87 16.47
CA LEU A 57 4.86 1.77 16.76
C LEU A 57 4.38 3.11 17.34
N LEU A 58 3.06 3.30 17.46
CA LEU A 58 2.47 4.58 17.89
C LEU A 58 2.86 4.97 19.30
N GLU A 59 3.09 3.98 20.17
CA GLU A 59 3.44 4.21 21.59
C GLU A 59 4.93 4.46 21.82
N LEU A 60 5.79 4.22 20.81
CA LEU A 60 7.25 4.40 20.98
C LEU A 60 7.69 5.86 21.14
N GLY A 61 6.79 6.80 20.80
CA GLY A 61 7.16 8.22 20.77
C GLY A 61 8.25 8.54 19.72
N ALA A 62 8.77 9.75 19.77
CA ALA A 62 9.85 10.16 18.88
C ALA A 62 11.16 9.49 19.28
N GLN A 63 11.85 8.89 18.33
CA GLN A 63 13.17 8.29 18.54
C GLN A 63 14.26 9.32 18.22
N ASN A 64 15.07 9.66 19.21
CA ASN A 64 16.09 10.71 19.09
C ASN A 64 15.51 12.06 18.57
N GLY A 65 14.31 12.42 19.01
CA GLY A 65 13.62 13.64 18.58
C GLY A 65 13.04 13.58 17.17
N LYS A 66 13.01 12.40 16.51
CA LYS A 66 12.46 12.21 15.17
C LYS A 66 11.28 11.23 15.22
N ILE A 67 10.27 11.50 14.41
CA ILE A 67 9.13 10.62 14.19
C ILE A 67 9.53 9.55 13.16
N LEU A 68 9.23 8.30 13.45
CA LEU A 68 9.46 7.21 12.50
C LEU A 68 8.41 7.28 11.36
N PRO A 69 8.81 7.08 10.10
CA PRO A 69 7.88 7.05 8.97
C PRO A 69 6.73 6.07 9.17
N GLN A 70 6.99 4.93 9.77
CA GLN A 70 6.01 3.90 10.09
C GLN A 70 4.92 4.42 11.04
N GLN A 71 5.30 5.22 12.05
CA GLN A 71 4.35 5.85 12.97
C GLN A 71 3.40 6.81 12.25
N VAL A 72 3.92 7.56 11.27
CA VAL A 72 3.10 8.47 10.47
C VAL A 72 2.05 7.69 9.69
N ILE A 73 2.44 6.57 9.06
CA ILE A 73 1.52 5.74 8.28
C ILE A 73 0.48 5.05 9.18
N GLN A 74 0.89 4.52 10.32
CA GLN A 74 -0.04 3.90 11.28
C GLN A 74 -1.00 4.95 11.86
N SER A 75 -0.54 6.18 12.13
CA SER A 75 -1.41 7.28 12.55
C SER A 75 -2.40 7.65 11.45
N LEU A 76 -1.94 7.74 10.19
CA LEU A 76 -2.83 8.00 9.06
C LEU A 76 -3.94 6.94 8.94
N TYR A 77 -3.58 5.65 9.07
CA TYR A 77 -4.57 4.58 9.08
C TYR A 77 -5.58 4.76 10.21
N LYS A 78 -5.11 5.01 11.43
CA LYS A 78 -5.94 5.19 12.62
C LYS A 78 -6.89 6.37 12.48
N GLU A 79 -6.38 7.54 12.07
CA GLU A 79 -7.18 8.78 11.93
C GLU A 79 -8.22 8.70 10.80
N THR A 80 -7.97 7.86 9.80
CA THR A 80 -8.90 7.66 8.68
C THR A 80 -9.74 6.39 8.82
N ASN A 81 -9.59 5.63 9.91
CA ASN A 81 -10.21 4.31 10.10
C ASN A 81 -10.02 3.37 8.90
N GLY A 82 -8.89 3.49 8.19
CA GLY A 82 -8.61 2.72 6.99
C GLY A 82 -9.49 3.05 5.77
N GLU A 83 -10.29 4.12 5.83
CA GLU A 83 -11.25 4.46 4.76
C GLU A 83 -10.64 5.34 3.65
N ALA A 84 -9.45 5.92 3.84
CA ALA A 84 -8.86 6.82 2.87
C ALA A 84 -8.36 6.09 1.61
N PHE A 85 -8.45 6.79 0.48
CA PHE A 85 -7.65 6.45 -0.68
C PHE A 85 -6.22 6.92 -0.45
N ILE A 86 -5.27 6.01 -0.61
CA ILE A 86 -3.85 6.31 -0.47
C ILE A 86 -3.19 6.27 -1.84
N THR A 87 -2.71 7.42 -2.29
CA THR A 87 -1.81 7.48 -3.44
C THR A 87 -0.37 7.58 -2.94
N SER A 88 0.56 7.02 -3.67
CA SER A 88 1.96 7.10 -3.27
C SER A 88 2.87 7.44 -4.43
N ASP A 89 3.82 8.29 -4.15
CA ASP A 89 5.03 8.43 -4.95
C ASP A 89 5.96 7.24 -4.75
N VAL A 90 7.09 7.24 -5.44
CA VAL A 90 8.07 6.16 -5.44
C VAL A 90 9.28 6.48 -4.58
N GLY A 91 9.58 5.58 -3.66
CA GLY A 91 10.68 5.71 -2.70
C GLY A 91 10.43 4.91 -1.42
N GLN A 92 11.22 5.14 -0.37
CA GLN A 92 11.01 4.49 0.93
C GLN A 92 9.62 4.79 1.51
N HIS A 93 9.09 5.98 1.31
CA HIS A 93 7.72 6.35 1.72
C HIS A 93 6.66 5.42 1.11
N GLN A 94 6.83 4.97 -0.14
CA GLN A 94 5.99 3.95 -0.76
C GLN A 94 6.07 2.61 -0.03
N MET A 95 7.30 2.19 0.33
CA MET A 95 7.51 0.95 1.07
C MET A 95 6.80 1.01 2.44
N PHE A 96 6.94 2.12 3.16
CA PHE A 96 6.28 2.30 4.45
C PHE A 96 4.75 2.33 4.32
N ALA A 97 4.21 3.02 3.32
CA ALA A 97 2.78 3.04 3.08
C ALA A 97 2.24 1.64 2.76
N ALA A 98 2.92 0.89 1.90
CA ALA A 98 2.52 -0.47 1.54
C ALA A 98 2.59 -1.46 2.72
N GLN A 99 3.53 -1.25 3.67
CA GLN A 99 3.76 -2.16 4.78
C GLN A 99 2.92 -1.86 6.02
N TYR A 100 2.64 -0.58 6.29
CA TYR A 100 2.06 -0.14 7.57
C TYR A 100 0.66 0.49 7.45
N TYR A 101 0.15 0.74 6.24
CA TYR A 101 -1.25 1.05 6.02
C TYR A 101 -2.00 -0.23 5.63
N HIS A 102 -3.00 -0.61 6.41
CA HIS A 102 -3.79 -1.80 6.13
C HIS A 102 -4.90 -1.46 5.13
N PHE A 103 -4.90 -2.16 3.99
CA PHE A 103 -5.89 -1.96 2.93
C PHE A 103 -6.93 -3.07 2.97
N ASP A 104 -8.14 -2.74 3.43
CA ASP A 104 -9.25 -3.70 3.55
C ASP A 104 -10.19 -3.68 2.34
N LYS A 105 -10.08 -2.66 1.49
CA LYS A 105 -10.92 -2.49 0.32
C LYS A 105 -10.09 -2.48 -0.97
N PRO A 106 -10.60 -3.08 -2.05
CA PRO A 106 -9.92 -3.01 -3.34
C PRO A 106 -9.84 -1.57 -3.85
N ARG A 107 -8.76 -1.26 -4.58
CA ARG A 107 -8.53 0.05 -5.23
C ARG A 107 -8.29 1.23 -4.28
N GLN A 108 -8.06 1.00 -2.98
CA GLN A 108 -7.65 2.06 -2.06
C GLN A 108 -6.16 2.42 -2.20
N TRP A 109 -5.33 1.50 -2.68
CA TRP A 109 -3.90 1.69 -2.88
C TRP A 109 -3.58 2.00 -4.34
N ILE A 110 -3.12 3.22 -4.60
CA ILE A 110 -2.82 3.73 -5.94
C ILE A 110 -1.35 4.14 -6.01
N ASN A 111 -0.55 3.40 -6.77
CA ASN A 111 0.87 3.66 -6.90
C ASN A 111 1.39 3.26 -8.29
N SER A 112 2.56 3.76 -8.64
CA SER A 112 3.27 3.36 -9.86
C SER A 112 4.11 2.10 -9.61
N GLY A 113 3.44 0.95 -9.36
CA GLY A 113 4.09 -0.31 -8.97
C GLY A 113 4.85 -1.02 -10.11
N GLY A 114 4.57 -0.68 -11.35
CA GLY A 114 5.26 -1.26 -12.52
C GLY A 114 6.49 -0.48 -12.94
N LEU A 115 6.31 0.78 -13.32
CA LEU A 115 7.40 1.64 -13.82
C LEU A 115 8.16 2.37 -12.71
N GLY A 116 7.58 2.52 -11.52
CA GLY A 116 8.23 3.22 -10.41
C GLY A 116 8.43 4.71 -10.68
N THR A 117 7.40 5.39 -11.17
CA THR A 117 7.48 6.79 -11.59
C THR A 117 7.44 7.72 -10.40
N MET A 118 8.52 8.43 -10.10
CA MET A 118 8.53 9.55 -9.16
C MET A 118 7.69 10.71 -9.73
N GLY A 119 6.94 11.42 -8.87
CA GLY A 119 6.01 12.46 -9.30
C GLY A 119 4.61 11.94 -9.65
N PHE A 120 4.34 10.65 -9.46
CA PHE A 120 3.03 10.04 -9.69
C PHE A 120 2.01 10.37 -8.59
N GLY A 121 2.46 10.52 -7.35
CA GLY A 121 1.60 10.56 -6.16
C GLY A 121 0.57 11.68 -6.17
N LEU A 122 1.02 12.93 -6.32
CA LEU A 122 0.13 14.09 -6.29
C LEU A 122 -0.85 14.14 -7.47
N PRO A 123 -0.42 13.99 -8.74
CA PRO A 123 -1.35 13.96 -9.87
C PRO A 123 -2.39 12.84 -9.78
N SER A 124 -2.00 11.67 -9.31
CA SER A 124 -2.96 10.57 -9.10
C SER A 124 -3.95 10.87 -7.98
N ALA A 125 -3.50 11.53 -6.89
CA ALA A 125 -4.40 11.98 -5.83
C ALA A 125 -5.43 12.98 -6.34
N MET A 126 -5.04 13.89 -7.24
CA MET A 126 -5.97 14.82 -7.89
C MET A 126 -7.05 14.07 -8.68
N GLY A 127 -6.65 13.09 -9.48
CA GLY A 127 -7.59 12.25 -10.22
C GLY A 127 -8.56 11.48 -9.31
N VAL A 128 -8.04 10.92 -8.21
CA VAL A 128 -8.88 10.22 -7.22
C VAL A 128 -9.84 11.19 -6.54
N GLN A 129 -9.38 12.37 -6.11
CA GLN A 129 -10.22 13.35 -5.44
C GLN A 129 -11.35 13.89 -6.35
N LEU A 130 -11.06 14.07 -7.64
CA LEU A 130 -12.08 14.45 -8.62
C LEU A 130 -13.12 13.34 -8.83
N ALA A 131 -12.68 12.08 -8.82
CA ALA A 131 -13.58 10.93 -9.00
C ALA A 131 -14.41 10.62 -7.73
N PHE A 132 -13.85 10.94 -6.55
CA PHE A 132 -14.45 10.67 -5.24
C PHE A 132 -14.38 11.93 -4.36
N PRO A 133 -15.16 12.97 -4.67
CA PRO A 133 -15.04 14.28 -4.02
C PRO A 133 -15.29 14.28 -2.52
N GLU A 134 -16.13 13.37 -2.02
CA GLU A 134 -16.47 13.26 -0.60
C GLU A 134 -15.53 12.34 0.20
N SER A 135 -14.58 11.69 -0.48
CA SER A 135 -13.67 10.75 0.16
C SER A 135 -12.42 11.44 0.68
N ILE A 136 -11.81 10.87 1.71
CA ILE A 136 -10.49 11.28 2.16
C ILE A 136 -9.47 10.71 1.18
N VAL A 137 -8.64 11.59 0.60
CA VAL A 137 -7.53 11.22 -0.26
C VAL A 137 -6.23 11.71 0.36
N ALA A 138 -5.30 10.80 0.59
CA ALA A 138 -3.98 11.12 1.11
C ALA A 138 -2.89 10.71 0.10
N CYS A 139 -2.03 11.67 -0.22
CA CYS A 139 -0.84 11.45 -1.03
C CYS A 139 0.37 11.26 -0.10
N VAL A 140 0.93 10.06 -0.07
CA VAL A 140 2.18 9.76 0.65
C VAL A 140 3.34 9.96 -0.30
N THR A 141 4.23 10.90 0.00
CA THR A 141 5.33 11.30 -0.86
C THR A 141 6.62 11.52 -0.08
N GLY A 142 7.71 11.72 -0.79
CA GLY A 142 9.00 12.15 -0.25
C GLY A 142 9.44 13.46 -0.89
N GLU A 143 10.43 14.13 -0.30
CA GLU A 143 10.87 15.46 -0.72
C GLU A 143 11.39 15.50 -2.15
N GLY A 144 12.01 14.42 -2.63
CA GLY A 144 12.50 14.36 -4.02
C GLY A 144 11.37 14.14 -5.03
N SER A 145 10.38 13.31 -4.69
CA SER A 145 9.26 12.99 -5.59
C SER A 145 8.28 14.16 -5.74
N ILE A 146 7.92 14.81 -4.62
CA ILE A 146 6.95 15.92 -4.67
C ILE A 146 7.46 17.09 -5.51
N GLN A 147 8.77 17.31 -5.54
CA GLN A 147 9.36 18.39 -6.34
C GLN A 147 9.14 18.22 -7.84
N MET A 148 8.97 16.99 -8.31
CA MET A 148 8.76 16.70 -9.74
C MET A 148 7.41 17.19 -10.27
N CYS A 149 6.45 17.41 -9.39
CA CYS A 149 5.08 17.84 -9.73
C CYS A 149 4.52 18.88 -8.74
N ILE A 150 5.38 19.58 -8.00
CA ILE A 150 4.96 20.54 -6.96
C ILE A 150 4.09 21.67 -7.52
N GLN A 151 4.25 22.02 -8.80
CA GLN A 151 3.43 23.02 -9.49
C GLN A 151 1.95 22.65 -9.49
N GLU A 152 1.60 21.36 -9.38
CA GLU A 152 0.21 20.89 -9.35
C GLU A 152 -0.53 21.30 -8.07
N LEU A 153 0.18 21.80 -7.06
CA LEU A 153 -0.47 22.40 -5.90
C LEU A 153 -1.33 23.61 -6.28
N SER A 154 -0.93 24.36 -7.32
CA SER A 154 -1.75 25.45 -7.86
C SER A 154 -3.05 24.95 -8.48
N THR A 155 -3.00 23.82 -9.16
CA THR A 155 -4.16 23.13 -9.72
C THR A 155 -5.09 22.65 -8.61
N CYS A 156 -4.51 22.03 -7.55
CA CYS A 156 -5.28 21.62 -6.38
C CYS A 156 -6.04 22.77 -5.75
N LEU A 157 -5.37 23.92 -5.60
CA LEU A 157 -5.98 25.14 -5.05
C LEU A 157 -7.09 25.67 -5.97
N GLN A 158 -6.82 25.75 -7.27
CA GLN A 158 -7.77 26.26 -8.27
C GLN A 158 -9.08 25.47 -8.29
N TYR A 159 -8.99 24.15 -8.14
CA TYR A 159 -10.16 23.25 -8.18
C TYR A 159 -10.67 22.85 -6.77
N GLY A 160 -10.12 23.45 -5.71
CA GLY A 160 -10.57 23.18 -4.34
C GLY A 160 -10.41 21.72 -3.91
N LEU A 161 -9.34 21.03 -4.34
CA LEU A 161 -9.11 19.62 -4.03
C LEU A 161 -8.50 19.47 -2.64
N PRO A 162 -9.23 18.91 -1.63
CA PRO A 162 -8.79 18.88 -0.24
C PRO A 162 -7.83 17.72 0.07
N ILE A 163 -6.90 17.42 -0.84
CA ILE A 163 -5.94 16.34 -0.73
C ILE A 163 -5.05 16.54 0.50
N LYS A 164 -4.83 15.47 1.26
CA LYS A 164 -3.89 15.45 2.38
C LYS A 164 -2.53 14.99 1.89
N ILE A 165 -1.53 15.87 1.94
CA ILE A 165 -0.17 15.55 1.48
C ILE A 165 0.69 15.21 2.69
N ILE A 166 1.16 13.98 2.75
CA ILE A 166 2.03 13.42 3.79
C ILE A 166 3.43 13.29 3.20
N ASN A 167 4.27 14.30 3.44
CA ASN A 167 5.64 14.30 2.94
C ASN A 167 6.59 13.73 4.00
N LEU A 168 7.14 12.54 3.73
CA LEU A 168 8.12 11.87 4.58
C LEU A 168 9.54 12.28 4.15
N ASN A 169 10.00 13.39 4.69
CA ASN A 169 11.29 13.98 4.37
C ASN A 169 12.41 13.35 5.21
N ASN A 170 13.35 12.67 4.57
CA ASN A 170 14.57 12.14 5.19
C ASN A 170 15.85 12.77 4.60
N ALA A 171 15.72 13.84 3.83
CA ALA A 171 16.80 14.56 3.18
C ALA A 171 17.66 13.69 2.24
N ALA A 172 17.08 12.64 1.67
CA ALA A 172 17.77 11.73 0.75
C ALA A 172 16.78 11.03 -0.19
N LEU A 173 17.25 10.60 -1.36
CA LEU A 173 16.57 9.60 -2.17
C LEU A 173 16.74 8.24 -1.47
N GLY A 174 15.94 8.03 -0.41
CA GLY A 174 16.19 7.01 0.61
C GLY A 174 16.26 5.58 0.07
N MET A 175 15.48 5.23 -0.93
CA MET A 175 15.55 3.90 -1.55
C MET A 175 16.88 3.69 -2.29
N VAL A 176 17.36 4.70 -3.02
CA VAL A 176 18.67 4.65 -3.70
C VAL A 176 19.79 4.59 -2.69
N LYS A 177 19.73 5.46 -1.66
CA LYS A 177 20.71 5.46 -0.57
C LYS A 177 20.78 4.11 0.13
N GLN A 178 19.66 3.49 0.42
CA GLN A 178 19.61 2.17 1.05
C GLN A 178 20.40 1.13 0.25
N TRP A 179 20.23 1.09 -1.07
CA TRP A 179 20.99 0.19 -1.92
C TRP A 179 22.48 0.50 -1.95
N GLN A 180 22.83 1.78 -1.99
CA GLN A 180 24.24 2.21 -1.95
C GLN A 180 24.92 1.85 -0.62
N ASP A 181 24.20 1.94 0.50
CA ASP A 181 24.74 1.60 1.82
C ASP A 181 24.86 0.07 2.03
N MET A 182 24.13 -0.74 1.25
CA MET A 182 24.14 -2.21 1.36
C MET A 182 25.20 -2.88 0.47
N GLN A 183 25.79 -2.19 -0.51
CA GLN A 183 26.81 -2.65 -1.43
C GLN A 183 28.19 -2.05 -1.10
#